data_162a0564aabde91c574c43243667c088
#
_entry.id   162a0564aabde91c574c43243667c088
#
_cell.length_a   1.000
_cell.length_b   1.000
_cell.length_c   1.000
_cell.angle_alpha   90.00
_cell.angle_beta   90.00
_cell.angle_gamma   90.00
#
_symmetry.space_group_name_H-M   'P 1'
#
loop_
_entity.id
_entity.type
_entity.pdbx_description
1 polymer ?
#
loop_
_entity_poly.entity_id
_entity_poly.type
_entity_poly.pdbx_seq_one_letter_code
_entity_poly.pdbx_strand_id
1 'polypeptide(L)'
;QRQMCIRDRVLNMAVTTASATDNVLQDLLRYDLNVANAIISVIKEQGITDLVLGLHQGKGVVSSFLGNMTEAILGQSNVTTLIYRPIQPIATVKRHLVVVPARAEKEVGFPMWVNKVWNIIHNSGAKAVFYASEDTMVYLKEMYKKRPIEAEFSSFDDWDDFLIMSREIKSDDTLWVVMSRRERLSYHANMSRIPNYLNKYFQSNSFVLVYPIQAGETNNRYL
;
A
#
# COMPACT_ATOMS: atom_id res chain seq x y z
N GLN A 1 -4.93 -5.68 -32.31
CA GLN A 1 -3.74 -6.55 -32.41
C GLN A 1 -2.52 -5.97 -31.68
N ARG A 2 -2.11 -4.70 -31.88
CA ARG A 2 -0.93 -4.11 -31.19
C ARG A 2 -1.04 -4.09 -29.67
N GLN A 3 -2.19 -3.77 -29.11
CA GLN A 3 -2.40 -3.75 -27.65
C GLN A 3 -2.33 -5.14 -27.02
N MET A 4 -2.79 -6.17 -27.73
CA MET A 4 -2.71 -7.56 -27.29
C MET A 4 -1.26 -8.04 -27.20
N CYS A 5 -0.42 -7.74 -28.19
CA CYS A 5 1.00 -8.07 -28.17
C CYS A 5 1.79 -7.40 -27.04
N ILE A 6 1.48 -6.14 -26.69
CA ILE A 6 2.15 -5.43 -25.59
C ILE A 6 1.78 -6.06 -24.25
N ARG A 7 0.51 -6.37 -24.04
CA ARG A 7 0.03 -7.00 -22.81
C ARG A 7 0.66 -8.38 -22.58
N ASP A 8 0.64 -9.22 -23.61
CA ASP A 8 1.22 -10.56 -23.54
C ASP A 8 2.73 -10.50 -23.27
N ARG A 9 3.42 -9.52 -23.84
CA ARG A 9 4.84 -9.28 -23.59
C ARG A 9 5.11 -8.89 -22.12
N VAL A 10 4.29 -8.01 -21.55
CA VAL A 10 4.43 -7.58 -20.13
C VAL A 10 4.16 -8.76 -19.19
N LEU A 11 3.11 -9.54 -19.45
CA LEU A 11 2.80 -10.74 -18.65
C LEU A 11 3.94 -11.77 -18.72
N ASN A 12 4.44 -12.07 -19.92
CA ASN A 12 5.56 -12.98 -20.10
C ASN A 12 6.83 -12.50 -19.38
N MET A 13 7.13 -11.21 -19.41
CA MET A 13 8.25 -10.65 -18.65
C MET A 13 8.06 -10.82 -17.14
N ALA A 14 6.85 -10.59 -16.64
CA ALA A 14 6.54 -10.75 -15.22
C ALA A 14 6.69 -12.22 -14.77
N VAL A 15 6.16 -13.17 -15.55
CA VAL A 15 6.30 -14.62 -15.29
C VAL A 15 7.77 -15.02 -15.28
N THR A 16 8.55 -14.59 -16.28
CA THR A 16 9.99 -14.91 -16.36
C THR A 16 10.75 -14.33 -15.17
N THR A 17 10.44 -13.09 -14.77
CA THR A 17 11.08 -12.45 -13.60
C THR A 17 10.73 -13.19 -12.30
N ALA A 18 9.49 -13.58 -12.11
CA ALA A 18 9.05 -14.31 -10.92
C ALA A 18 9.72 -15.68 -10.84
N SER A 19 9.81 -16.39 -11.96
CA SER A 19 10.46 -17.71 -12.01
C SER A 19 11.95 -17.69 -11.65
N ALA A 20 12.62 -16.55 -11.89
CA ALA A 20 14.02 -16.36 -11.48
C ALA A 20 14.22 -16.21 -9.95
N THR A 21 13.15 -16.06 -9.18
CA THR A 21 13.18 -15.82 -7.72
C THR A 21 12.43 -16.89 -6.93
N ASP A 22 12.23 -18.08 -7.47
CA ASP A 22 11.45 -19.17 -6.87
C ASP A 22 9.98 -18.80 -6.51
N ASN A 23 9.48 -17.72 -7.09
CA ASN A 23 8.09 -17.33 -6.93
C ASN A 23 7.25 -17.83 -8.09
N VAL A 24 6.04 -18.30 -7.78
CA VAL A 24 5.05 -18.69 -8.78
C VAL A 24 4.17 -17.51 -9.09
N LEU A 25 4.20 -17.06 -10.34
CA LEU A 25 3.28 -16.06 -10.87
C LEU A 25 2.32 -16.75 -11.82
N GLN A 26 1.03 -16.67 -11.49
CA GLN A 26 -0.05 -17.14 -12.35
C GLN A 26 -0.65 -15.93 -13.06
N ASP A 27 -0.61 -15.93 -14.38
CA ASP A 27 -1.29 -14.94 -15.17
C ASP A 27 -2.79 -15.26 -15.27
N LEU A 28 -3.62 -14.24 -15.13
CA LEU A 28 -5.07 -14.34 -15.26
C LEU A 28 -5.58 -13.31 -16.24
N LEU A 29 -6.21 -13.77 -17.30
CA LEU A 29 -6.88 -12.91 -18.25
C LEU A 29 -8.39 -13.01 -18.07
N ARG A 30 -9.01 -11.86 -17.82
CA ARG A 30 -10.47 -11.77 -17.67
C ARG A 30 -11.03 -10.63 -18.52
N TYR A 31 -12.15 -10.87 -19.13
CA TYR A 31 -12.93 -9.84 -19.85
C TYR A 31 -14.16 -9.50 -19.01
N ASP A 32 -14.33 -8.23 -18.71
CA ASP A 32 -15.48 -7.70 -18.00
C ASP A 32 -15.78 -6.28 -18.48
N LEU A 33 -17.02 -5.87 -18.43
CA LEU A 33 -17.43 -4.50 -18.76
C LEU A 33 -17.00 -3.51 -17.66
N ASN A 34 -16.83 -4.00 -16.42
CA ASN A 34 -16.42 -3.21 -15.26
C ASN A 34 -15.18 -3.84 -14.61
N VAL A 35 -14.05 -3.17 -14.76
CA VAL A 35 -12.76 -3.64 -14.24
C VAL A 35 -12.77 -3.83 -12.71
N ALA A 36 -13.43 -2.94 -11.96
CA ALA A 36 -13.51 -3.08 -10.51
C ALA A 36 -14.26 -4.35 -10.11
N ASN A 37 -15.41 -4.63 -10.75
CA ASN A 37 -16.16 -5.86 -10.51
C ASN A 37 -15.36 -7.11 -10.87
N ALA A 38 -14.62 -7.07 -11.97
CA ALA A 38 -13.76 -8.18 -12.37
C ALA A 38 -12.70 -8.49 -11.30
N ILE A 39 -12.04 -7.47 -10.77
CA ILE A 39 -11.04 -7.62 -9.71
C ILE A 39 -11.68 -8.19 -8.44
N ILE A 40 -12.84 -7.66 -8.03
CA ILE A 40 -13.57 -8.13 -6.84
C ILE A 40 -13.98 -9.60 -6.99
N SER A 41 -14.44 -9.99 -8.16
CA SER A 41 -14.79 -11.39 -8.46
C SER A 41 -13.55 -12.30 -8.34
N VAL A 42 -12.41 -11.89 -8.90
CA VAL A 42 -11.15 -12.65 -8.79
C VAL A 42 -10.71 -12.76 -7.34
N ILE A 43 -10.79 -11.68 -6.54
CA ILE A 43 -10.46 -11.72 -5.12
C ILE A 43 -11.25 -12.82 -4.41
N LYS A 44 -12.54 -12.94 -4.70
CA LYS A 44 -13.41 -13.94 -4.08
C LYS A 44 -13.16 -15.35 -4.61
N GLU A 45 -13.11 -15.51 -5.93
CA GLU A 45 -12.96 -16.80 -6.61
C GLU A 45 -11.60 -17.46 -6.30
N GLN A 46 -10.56 -16.68 -6.16
CA GLN A 46 -9.19 -17.18 -5.93
C GLN A 46 -8.75 -17.08 -4.46
N GLY A 47 -9.60 -16.59 -3.57
CA GLY A 47 -9.27 -16.42 -2.15
C GLY A 47 -8.08 -15.47 -1.92
N ILE A 48 -8.00 -14.39 -2.70
CA ILE A 48 -6.89 -13.43 -2.63
C ILE A 48 -6.88 -12.75 -1.26
N THR A 49 -5.75 -12.73 -0.60
CA THR A 49 -5.54 -12.09 0.71
C THR A 49 -4.98 -10.67 0.60
N ASP A 50 -4.30 -10.39 -0.51
CA ASP A 50 -3.59 -9.15 -0.74
C ASP A 50 -3.74 -8.67 -2.17
N LEU A 51 -3.96 -7.37 -2.31
CA LEU A 51 -4.10 -6.71 -3.59
C LEU A 51 -3.05 -5.61 -3.74
N VAL A 52 -2.36 -5.59 -4.87
CA VAL A 52 -1.46 -4.48 -5.23
C VAL A 52 -2.02 -3.79 -6.45
N LEU A 53 -2.29 -2.50 -6.32
CA LEU A 53 -2.78 -1.64 -7.39
C LEU A 53 -1.72 -0.60 -7.75
N GLY A 54 -1.41 -0.46 -9.03
CA GLY A 54 -0.60 0.64 -9.53
C GLY A 54 -1.42 1.92 -9.64
N LEU A 55 -0.92 3.02 -9.10
CA LEU A 55 -1.53 4.33 -9.28
C LEU A 55 -0.98 4.97 -10.56
N HIS A 56 -1.81 5.06 -11.58
CA HIS A 56 -1.49 5.76 -12.81
C HIS A 56 -2.02 7.20 -12.76
N GLN A 57 -1.13 8.17 -12.98
CA GLN A 57 -1.56 9.54 -13.23
C GLN A 57 -2.20 9.63 -14.61
N GLY A 58 -3.52 9.54 -14.68
CA GLY A 58 -4.27 9.85 -15.90
C GLY A 58 -4.15 11.34 -16.22
N LYS A 59 -3.86 11.68 -17.47
CA LYS A 59 -3.97 13.05 -17.99
C LYS A 59 -5.45 13.40 -18.14
N GLY A 60 -6.11 13.78 -17.07
CA GLY A 60 -7.52 14.20 -17.10
C GLY A 60 -7.93 14.86 -15.78
N VAL A 61 -8.99 15.62 -15.83
CA VAL A 61 -9.64 16.20 -14.62
C VAL A 61 -10.27 15.01 -13.88
N VAL A 62 -9.52 14.38 -12.98
CA VAL A 62 -9.99 13.26 -12.19
C VAL A 62 -10.60 13.82 -10.92
N SER A 63 -11.86 13.52 -10.67
CA SER A 63 -12.61 13.94 -9.49
C SER A 63 -12.05 13.35 -8.18
N SER A 64 -11.22 12.31 -8.27
CA SER A 64 -10.65 11.61 -7.14
C SER A 64 -9.19 11.28 -7.41
N PHE A 65 -8.34 11.44 -6.38
CA PHE A 65 -6.91 11.13 -6.43
C PHE A 65 -6.64 9.64 -6.71
N LEU A 66 -7.40 8.76 -6.10
CA LEU A 66 -7.25 7.31 -6.27
C LEU A 66 -7.92 6.81 -7.57
N GLY A 67 -8.82 7.61 -8.13
CA GLY A 67 -9.67 7.22 -9.25
C GLY A 67 -10.85 6.35 -8.83
N ASN A 68 -11.97 6.50 -9.57
CA ASN A 68 -13.23 5.85 -9.25
C ASN A 68 -13.11 4.31 -9.15
N MET A 69 -12.24 3.71 -9.98
CA MET A 69 -12.02 2.25 -9.96
C MET A 69 -11.40 1.80 -8.63
N THR A 70 -10.36 2.47 -8.18
CA THR A 70 -9.67 2.13 -6.92
C THR A 70 -10.58 2.33 -5.72
N GLU A 71 -11.35 3.41 -5.70
CA GLU A 71 -12.34 3.67 -4.65
C GLU A 71 -13.45 2.62 -4.62
N ALA A 72 -13.93 2.20 -5.79
CA ALA A 72 -14.92 1.13 -5.88
C ALA A 72 -14.37 -0.21 -5.35
N ILE A 73 -13.11 -0.54 -5.68
CA ILE A 73 -12.45 -1.75 -5.16
C ILE A 73 -12.30 -1.67 -3.63
N LEU A 74 -11.79 -0.56 -3.10
CA LEU A 74 -11.63 -0.37 -1.66
C LEU A 74 -12.97 -0.42 -0.89
N GLY A 75 -14.03 0.07 -1.50
CA GLY A 75 -15.38 0.05 -0.92
C GLY A 75 -16.04 -1.33 -0.91
N GLN A 76 -15.64 -2.21 -1.82
CA GLN A 76 -16.29 -3.51 -2.05
C GLN A 76 -15.42 -4.72 -1.71
N SER A 77 -14.14 -4.51 -1.36
CA SER A 77 -13.22 -5.57 -0.94
C SER A 77 -12.69 -5.32 0.46
N ASN A 78 -12.46 -6.41 1.19
CA ASN A 78 -11.85 -6.35 2.53
C ASN A 78 -10.59 -7.22 2.57
N VAL A 79 -9.68 -6.95 1.66
CA VAL A 79 -8.34 -7.53 1.64
C VAL A 79 -7.31 -6.43 1.92
N THR A 80 -6.14 -6.80 2.39
CA THR A 80 -5.05 -5.82 2.51
C THR A 80 -4.71 -5.30 1.12
N THR A 81 -4.88 -4.00 0.92
CA THR A 81 -4.64 -3.38 -0.39
C THR A 81 -3.49 -2.40 -0.32
N LEU A 82 -2.51 -2.58 -1.20
CA LEU A 82 -1.38 -1.69 -1.39
C LEU A 82 -1.57 -0.90 -2.68
N ILE A 83 -1.64 0.42 -2.57
CA ILE A 83 -1.73 1.30 -3.75
C ILE A 83 -0.35 1.93 -3.94
N TYR A 84 0.33 1.53 -5.01
CA TYR A 84 1.72 1.86 -5.25
C TYR A 84 1.88 2.81 -6.44
N ARG A 85 2.59 3.91 -6.20
CA ARG A 85 3.09 4.80 -7.26
C ARG A 85 4.61 4.72 -7.31
N PRO A 86 5.19 3.98 -8.24
CA PRO A 86 6.63 3.96 -8.44
C PRO A 86 7.11 5.21 -9.19
N ILE A 87 8.17 5.83 -8.71
CA ILE A 87 8.97 6.83 -9.45
C ILE A 87 10.31 6.22 -9.84
N GLN A 88 10.82 5.33 -8.97
CA GLN A 88 12.08 4.63 -9.18
C GLN A 88 11.90 3.12 -8.88
N PRO A 89 12.79 2.26 -9.41
CA PRO A 89 12.79 0.84 -9.05
C PRO A 89 12.99 0.65 -7.54
N ILE A 90 12.25 -0.28 -6.93
CA ILE A 90 12.32 -0.54 -5.49
C ILE A 90 13.73 -0.92 -5.01
N ALA A 91 14.52 -1.57 -5.86
CA ALA A 91 15.90 -1.94 -5.58
C ALA A 91 16.86 -0.73 -5.46
N THR A 92 16.45 0.45 -5.90
CA THR A 92 17.26 1.70 -5.80
C THR A 92 16.88 2.56 -4.62
N VAL A 93 15.84 2.17 -3.89
CA VAL A 93 15.37 2.86 -2.68
C VAL A 93 16.43 2.77 -1.59
N LYS A 94 16.73 3.90 -0.96
CA LYS A 94 17.71 3.98 0.14
C LYS A 94 17.06 3.92 1.50
N ARG A 95 15.83 4.45 1.60
CA ARG A 95 15.13 4.53 2.87
C ARG A 95 13.62 4.42 2.66
N HIS A 96 12.97 3.67 3.54
CA HIS A 96 11.52 3.58 3.64
C HIS A 96 11.03 4.37 4.84
N LEU A 97 10.20 5.40 4.61
CA LEU A 97 9.53 6.14 5.67
C LEU A 97 8.12 5.56 5.83
N VAL A 98 7.81 5.01 6.99
CA VAL A 98 6.55 4.31 7.24
C VAL A 98 5.75 5.08 8.29
N VAL A 99 4.68 5.73 7.87
CA VAL A 99 3.78 6.48 8.76
C VAL A 99 2.62 5.60 9.17
N VAL A 100 2.49 5.40 10.46
CA VAL A 100 1.49 4.50 11.06
C VAL A 100 0.55 5.32 11.93
N PRO A 101 -0.77 5.23 11.73
CA PRO A 101 -1.72 5.95 12.58
C PRO A 101 -1.73 5.40 14.01
N ALA A 102 -2.00 6.27 14.96
CA ALA A 102 -2.21 5.87 16.35
C ALA A 102 -3.33 4.83 16.45
N ARG A 103 -3.19 3.89 17.37
CA ARG A 103 -4.10 2.76 17.60
C ARG A 103 -4.19 1.75 16.45
N ALA A 104 -3.31 1.80 15.47
CA ALA A 104 -3.27 0.79 14.40
C ALA A 104 -3.05 -0.62 14.95
N GLU A 105 -2.31 -0.76 16.04
CA GLU A 105 -2.03 -2.03 16.74
C GLU A 105 -3.29 -2.71 17.29
N LYS A 106 -4.40 -1.96 17.46
CA LYS A 106 -5.69 -2.49 17.92
C LYS A 106 -6.55 -3.03 16.79
N GLU A 107 -6.11 -2.86 15.55
CA GLU A 107 -6.84 -3.35 14.38
C GLU A 107 -6.38 -4.74 13.96
N VAL A 108 -7.32 -5.55 13.54
CA VAL A 108 -7.12 -6.96 13.14
C VAL A 108 -6.09 -7.12 12.01
N GLY A 109 -6.05 -6.14 11.11
CA GLY A 109 -5.12 -6.14 9.99
C GLY A 109 -3.68 -5.78 10.34
N PHE A 110 -3.41 -5.30 11.56
CA PHE A 110 -2.10 -4.82 11.96
C PHE A 110 -0.96 -5.84 11.75
N PRO A 111 -1.01 -7.05 12.34
CA PRO A 111 0.07 -8.02 12.18
C PRO A 111 0.27 -8.44 10.71
N MET A 112 -0.80 -8.41 9.92
CA MET A 112 -0.77 -8.83 8.52
C MET A 112 0.00 -7.83 7.65
N TRP A 113 -0.37 -6.55 7.69
CA TRP A 113 0.33 -5.54 6.90
C TRP A 113 1.73 -5.25 7.41
N VAL A 114 1.95 -5.27 8.74
CA VAL A 114 3.29 -5.09 9.32
C VAL A 114 4.25 -6.14 8.79
N ASN A 115 3.88 -7.43 8.83
CA ASN A 115 4.71 -8.49 8.30
C ASN A 115 5.06 -8.28 6.82
N LYS A 116 4.11 -7.81 6.01
CA LYS A 116 4.35 -7.57 4.58
C LYS A 116 5.30 -6.42 4.33
N VAL A 117 5.05 -5.29 4.96
CA VAL A 117 5.92 -4.10 4.86
C VAL A 117 7.32 -4.45 5.37
N TRP A 118 7.41 -5.17 6.48
CA TRP A 118 8.67 -5.63 7.04
C TRP A 118 9.46 -6.53 6.09
N ASN A 119 8.80 -7.49 5.44
CA ASN A 119 9.42 -8.36 4.45
C ASN A 119 9.94 -7.59 3.24
N ILE A 120 9.17 -6.61 2.75
CA ILE A 120 9.59 -5.78 1.62
C ILE A 120 10.83 -4.96 1.99
N ILE A 121 10.83 -4.33 3.17
CA ILE A 121 11.96 -3.56 3.66
C ILE A 121 13.18 -4.44 3.84
N HIS A 122 13.03 -5.58 4.51
CA HIS A 122 14.11 -6.55 4.71
C HIS A 122 14.73 -7.00 3.37
N ASN A 123 13.91 -7.33 2.39
CA ASN A 123 14.37 -7.81 1.09
C ASN A 123 14.97 -6.69 0.22
N SER A 124 14.57 -5.44 0.44
CA SER A 124 15.16 -4.30 -0.27
C SER A 124 16.58 -3.95 0.23
N GLY A 125 16.91 -4.36 1.46
CA GLY A 125 18.15 -3.97 2.14
C GLY A 125 18.24 -2.47 2.48
N ALA A 126 17.14 -1.73 2.32
CA ALA A 126 17.09 -0.31 2.62
C ALA A 126 16.73 -0.07 4.08
N LYS A 127 17.17 1.07 4.62
CA LYS A 127 16.84 1.51 5.97
C LYS A 127 15.35 1.85 6.10
N ALA A 128 14.74 1.55 7.25
CA ALA A 128 13.39 1.98 7.59
C ALA A 128 13.39 3.09 8.63
N VAL A 129 12.42 4.01 8.53
CA VAL A 129 12.09 4.95 9.60
C VAL A 129 10.60 4.83 9.86
N PHE A 130 10.23 4.33 11.04
CA PHE A 130 8.85 4.21 11.45
C PHE A 130 8.42 5.44 12.25
N TYR A 131 7.37 6.09 11.79
CA TYR A 131 6.70 7.19 12.43
C TYR A 131 5.39 6.69 13.02
N ALA A 132 5.29 6.63 14.34
CA ALA A 132 4.13 6.08 15.03
C ALA A 132 3.99 6.69 16.42
N SER A 133 2.80 6.54 17.03
CA SER A 133 2.60 6.84 18.46
C SER A 133 3.41 5.89 19.35
N GLU A 134 3.71 6.30 20.57
CA GLU A 134 4.49 5.49 21.51
C GLU A 134 3.86 4.11 21.73
N ASP A 135 2.55 4.04 21.89
CA ASP A 135 1.82 2.78 22.06
C ASP A 135 2.03 1.84 20.87
N THR A 136 1.88 2.36 19.65
CA THR A 136 2.09 1.58 18.41
C THR A 136 3.55 1.15 18.27
N MET A 137 4.50 2.01 18.67
CA MET A 137 5.93 1.68 18.61
C MET A 137 6.33 0.48 19.47
N VAL A 138 5.66 0.24 20.58
CA VAL A 138 5.93 -0.95 21.41
C VAL A 138 5.81 -2.22 20.56
N TYR A 139 4.74 -2.33 19.78
CA TYR A 139 4.49 -3.50 18.93
C TYR A 139 5.47 -3.58 17.75
N LEU A 140 5.82 -2.46 17.13
CA LEU A 140 6.82 -2.41 16.07
C LEU A 140 8.21 -2.81 16.57
N LYS A 141 8.59 -2.36 17.75
CA LYS A 141 9.87 -2.72 18.40
C LYS A 141 9.91 -4.20 18.82
N GLU A 142 8.78 -4.81 19.14
CA GLU A 142 8.72 -6.25 19.36
C GLU A 142 8.96 -7.04 18.07
N MET A 143 8.43 -6.57 16.95
CA MET A 143 8.71 -7.14 15.64
C MET A 143 10.19 -7.00 15.30
N TYR A 144 10.78 -5.83 15.57
CA TYR A 144 12.21 -5.55 15.39
C TYR A 144 13.08 -6.54 16.17
N LYS A 145 12.74 -6.87 17.43
CA LYS A 145 13.47 -7.84 18.23
C LYS A 145 13.45 -9.25 17.62
N LYS A 146 12.32 -9.65 17.03
CA LYS A 146 12.15 -10.98 16.42
C LYS A 146 12.84 -11.10 15.06
N ARG A 147 12.82 -10.04 14.26
CA ARG A 147 13.38 -9.99 12.91
C ARG A 147 14.06 -8.63 12.69
N PRO A 148 15.33 -8.50 13.07
CA PRO A 148 16.05 -7.23 12.95
C PRO A 148 16.19 -6.78 11.47
N ILE A 149 15.99 -5.48 11.26
CA ILE A 149 16.26 -4.75 10.02
C ILE A 149 17.00 -3.47 10.39
N GLU A 150 17.58 -2.77 9.46
CA GLU A 150 18.08 -1.42 9.75
C GLU A 150 16.90 -0.46 9.91
N ALA A 151 16.54 -0.12 11.16
CA ALA A 151 15.36 0.69 11.44
C ALA A 151 15.58 1.73 12.52
N GLU A 152 14.94 2.88 12.33
CA GLU A 152 14.76 3.95 13.32
C GLU A 152 13.28 4.12 13.64
N PHE A 153 12.99 4.64 14.84
CA PHE A 153 11.64 4.87 15.32
C PHE A 153 11.52 6.31 15.80
N SER A 154 10.54 7.04 15.26
CA SER A 154 10.27 8.43 15.58
C SER A 154 8.82 8.61 16.01
N SER A 155 8.58 9.48 17.01
CA SER A 155 7.21 9.78 17.47
C SER A 155 6.42 10.50 16.36
N PHE A 156 5.18 10.09 16.19
CA PHE A 156 4.22 10.71 15.30
C PHE A 156 2.81 10.56 15.87
N ASP A 157 2.32 11.62 16.46
CA ASP A 157 1.04 11.63 17.17
C ASP A 157 -0.01 12.49 16.45
N ASP A 158 0.40 13.46 15.65
CA ASP A 158 -0.48 14.39 14.98
C ASP A 158 -0.34 14.37 13.45
N TRP A 159 -1.45 14.16 12.77
CA TRP A 159 -1.53 14.19 11.30
C TRP A 159 -1.34 15.58 10.70
N ASP A 160 -1.46 16.65 11.50
CA ASP A 160 -1.12 17.99 11.04
C ASP A 160 0.39 18.14 10.81
N ASP A 161 1.21 17.36 11.50
CA ASP A 161 2.67 17.30 11.32
C ASP A 161 3.10 16.48 10.11
N PHE A 162 2.17 15.78 9.43
CA PHE A 162 2.51 14.95 8.26
C PHE A 162 3.30 15.71 7.18
N LEU A 163 3.01 16.98 6.98
CA LEU A 163 3.72 17.81 6.00
C LEU A 163 5.15 18.18 6.41
N ILE A 164 5.50 18.06 7.69
CA ILE A 164 6.88 18.28 8.14
C ILE A 164 7.79 17.26 7.48
N MET A 165 7.32 16.03 7.33
CA MET A 165 8.05 14.95 6.66
C MET A 165 8.39 15.26 5.20
N SER A 166 7.58 16.11 4.52
CA SER A 166 7.87 16.51 3.15
C SER A 166 9.18 17.30 3.00
N ARG A 167 9.69 17.85 4.09
CA ARG A 167 10.97 18.57 4.14
C ARG A 167 12.17 17.65 4.37
N GLU A 168 11.93 16.47 4.93
CA GLU A 168 12.95 15.50 5.31
C GLU A 168 13.12 14.38 4.29
N ILE A 169 12.09 14.18 3.46
CA ILE A 169 12.10 13.12 2.45
C ILE A 169 13.03 13.46 1.28
N LYS A 170 13.85 12.49 0.90
CA LYS A 170 14.77 12.59 -0.25
C LYS A 170 14.16 11.92 -1.47
N SER A 171 14.66 12.24 -2.65
CA SER A 171 14.16 11.69 -3.91
C SER A 171 14.31 10.17 -4.04
N ASP A 172 15.28 9.58 -3.32
CA ASP A 172 15.55 8.13 -3.27
C ASP A 172 14.85 7.40 -2.10
N ASP A 173 13.99 8.11 -1.36
CA ASP A 173 13.12 7.52 -0.33
C ASP A 173 11.81 7.02 -0.93
N THR A 174 11.19 6.04 -0.27
CA THR A 174 9.81 5.63 -0.50
C THR A 174 8.97 5.91 0.73
N LEU A 175 7.87 6.62 0.54
CA LEU A 175 6.91 6.93 1.59
C LEU A 175 5.82 5.86 1.66
N TRP A 176 5.62 5.27 2.83
CA TRP A 176 4.52 4.36 3.14
C TRP A 176 3.56 5.06 4.09
N VAL A 177 2.29 5.09 3.75
CA VAL A 177 1.26 5.65 4.63
C VAL A 177 0.23 4.57 4.91
N VAL A 178 0.13 4.17 6.17
CA VAL A 178 -0.89 3.24 6.60
C VAL A 178 -2.19 4.03 6.78
N MET A 179 -3.18 3.69 5.98
CA MET A 179 -4.48 4.33 5.96
C MET A 179 -5.46 3.58 6.87
N SER A 180 -6.46 4.28 7.34
CA SER A 180 -7.59 3.69 8.04
C SER A 180 -8.90 4.07 7.38
N ARG A 181 -9.91 3.21 7.51
CA ARG A 181 -11.27 3.49 7.03
C ARG A 181 -12.02 4.31 8.08
N ARG A 182 -13.01 5.08 7.65
CA ARG A 182 -13.90 5.80 8.56
C ARG A 182 -14.50 4.82 9.58
N GLU A 183 -14.77 5.30 10.79
CA GLU A 183 -15.34 4.52 11.90
C GLU A 183 -14.41 3.45 12.51
N ARG A 184 -13.14 3.42 12.12
CA ARG A 184 -12.14 2.53 12.71
C ARG A 184 -11.32 3.24 13.78
N LEU A 185 -10.74 2.45 14.69
CA LEU A 185 -10.01 2.98 15.87
C LEU A 185 -8.80 3.83 15.51
N SER A 186 -8.13 3.50 14.41
CA SER A 186 -6.96 4.23 13.91
C SER A 186 -7.30 5.36 12.93
N TYR A 187 -8.60 5.59 12.64
CA TYR A 187 -9.00 6.64 11.73
C TYR A 187 -8.81 8.04 12.33
N HIS A 188 -8.21 8.92 11.55
CA HIS A 188 -8.14 10.35 11.84
C HIS A 188 -8.68 11.16 10.65
N ALA A 189 -9.41 12.24 10.93
CA ALA A 189 -10.08 13.04 9.89
C ALA A 189 -9.08 13.61 8.86
N ASN A 190 -7.87 13.98 9.29
CA ASN A 190 -6.83 14.52 8.42
C ASN A 190 -6.28 13.51 7.40
N MET A 191 -6.52 12.19 7.58
CA MET A 191 -6.17 11.18 6.59
C MET A 191 -6.87 11.42 5.24
N SER A 192 -8.04 12.04 5.25
CA SER A 192 -8.73 12.42 4.01
C SER A 192 -7.95 13.41 3.16
N ARG A 193 -7.00 14.15 3.76
CA ARG A 193 -6.13 15.11 3.07
C ARG A 193 -4.88 14.50 2.48
N ILE A 194 -4.48 13.30 2.92
CA ILE A 194 -3.25 12.62 2.50
C ILE A 194 -3.15 12.51 0.97
N PRO A 195 -4.19 12.08 0.23
CA PRO A 195 -4.12 12.02 -1.22
C PRO A 195 -3.71 13.36 -1.87
N ASN A 196 -4.28 14.45 -1.39
CA ASN A 196 -3.95 15.79 -1.88
C ASN A 196 -2.50 16.19 -1.53
N TYR A 197 -2.05 15.86 -0.34
CA TYR A 197 -0.66 16.12 0.08
C TYR A 197 0.34 15.33 -0.75
N LEU A 198 0.08 14.05 -1.02
CA LEU A 198 0.92 13.21 -1.86
C LEU A 198 1.03 13.77 -3.28
N ASN A 199 -0.09 14.23 -3.83
CA ASN A 199 -0.10 14.81 -5.17
C ASN A 199 0.63 16.17 -5.26
N LYS A 200 0.63 16.95 -4.18
CA LYS A 200 1.19 18.31 -4.18
C LYS A 200 2.66 18.35 -3.74
N TYR A 201 3.01 17.57 -2.72
CA TYR A 201 4.29 17.72 -2.03
C TYR A 201 5.24 16.54 -2.21
N PHE A 202 4.77 15.39 -2.70
CA PHE A 202 5.57 14.17 -2.85
C PHE A 202 5.64 13.68 -4.30
N GLN A 203 5.57 14.59 -5.26
CA GLN A 203 5.51 14.22 -6.69
C GLN A 203 6.77 13.48 -7.17
N SER A 204 7.92 13.78 -6.61
CA SER A 204 9.21 13.16 -6.94
C SER A 204 9.51 11.87 -6.19
N ASN A 205 8.60 11.44 -5.29
CA ASN A 205 8.82 10.27 -4.45
C ASN A 205 7.93 9.10 -4.86
N SER A 206 8.47 7.90 -4.78
CA SER A 206 7.64 6.70 -4.74
C SER A 206 6.84 6.66 -3.46
N PHE A 207 5.57 6.24 -3.52
CA PHE A 207 4.80 6.03 -2.31
C PHE A 207 3.89 4.80 -2.39
N VAL A 208 3.55 4.28 -1.23
CA VAL A 208 2.59 3.19 -1.04
C VAL A 208 1.55 3.60 0.00
N LEU A 209 0.28 3.55 -0.39
CA LEU A 209 -0.82 3.61 0.57
C LEU A 209 -1.20 2.20 0.97
N VAL A 210 -1.18 1.92 2.26
CA VAL A 210 -1.53 0.62 2.82
C VAL A 210 -2.93 0.70 3.41
N TYR A 211 -3.88 -0.04 2.85
CA TYR A 211 -5.23 -0.20 3.38
C TYR A 211 -5.34 -1.58 4.02
N PRO A 212 -5.22 -1.69 5.35
CA PRO A 212 -5.30 -2.96 6.05
C PRO A 212 -6.66 -3.65 5.88
N ILE A 213 -6.66 -4.98 5.94
CA ILE A 213 -7.88 -5.76 6.14
C ILE A 213 -8.53 -5.36 7.48
N GLN A 214 -9.85 -5.34 7.52
CA GLN A 214 -10.64 -4.95 8.69
C GLN A 214 -11.39 -6.15 9.28
N ALA A 215 -11.75 -6.07 10.56
CA ALA A 215 -12.53 -7.11 11.22
C ALA A 215 -13.94 -7.22 10.62
N GLY A 216 -14.36 -8.43 10.34
CA GLY A 216 -15.75 -8.90 10.44
C GLY A 216 -16.74 -8.56 9.32
N GLU A 217 -16.36 -7.88 8.22
CA GLU A 217 -17.40 -7.39 7.29
C GLU A 217 -17.27 -7.81 5.82
N THR A 218 -16.68 -8.96 5.55
CA THR A 218 -16.61 -9.43 4.16
C THR A 218 -17.93 -9.98 3.63
N ASN A 219 -18.84 -10.40 4.48
CA ASN A 219 -20.03 -11.16 4.04
C ASN A 219 -21.34 -10.38 4.00
N ASN A 220 -21.50 -9.24 4.67
CA ASN A 220 -22.79 -8.55 4.78
C ASN A 220 -22.99 -7.38 3.81
N ARG A 221 -21.99 -6.99 3.03
CA ARG A 221 -22.12 -5.91 2.02
C ARG A 221 -22.42 -6.42 0.62
N TYR A 222 -22.63 -7.71 0.47
CA TYR A 222 -22.82 -8.36 -0.82
C TYR A 222 -24.16 -9.13 -0.93
N LEU A 223 -25.08 -8.89 0.03
CA LEU A 223 -26.46 -9.34 -0.06
C LEU A 223 -27.38 -8.17 -0.35
#